data_547d9f6a8d44a87ac0d5125fd97d4a64
#
_entry.id   547d9f6a8d44a87ac0d5125fd97d4a64
#
_cell.length_a   1.000
_cell.length_b   1.000
_cell.length_c   1.000
_cell.angle_alpha   90.00
_cell.angle_beta   90.00
_cell.angle_gamma   90.00
#
_symmetry.space_group_name_H-M   'P 1'
#
loop_
_entity.id
_entity.type
_entity.pdbx_description
1 polymer ?
#
loop_
_entity_poly.entity_id
_entity_poly.type
_entity_poly.pdbx_seq_one_letter_code
_entity_poly.pdbx_strand_id
1 'polypeptide(L)'
;MLSQILSRLPGHPWYDRIQYFDTIDSTNTYAKKLAMEGAAAGTVIIAGRQTAGRGRLGRSFSSPENMGIYLSVILRPNCKPTDIMHLTCATGVAALEAIALPDVGIKWTNDLVMGKRKLGGILTELSVDPATGNVAWVVVGIGINCCQKSWDFPDEIRHMACSLGIDWQDVPWLVADLINSIWQMDRDLLSKKADIMSSFRKKCVTIGSQISVVRGDDIRHGTAVAVDDEGGLLVQYPGGGSEIVTSGEVSIRGMYGYL
;
A
#
# COMPACT_ATOMS: atom_id res chain seq x y z
N MET A 1 -21.09 -2.21 9.25
CA MET A 1 -19.83 -2.31 8.50
C MET A 1 -19.67 -3.69 7.86
N LEU A 2 -19.37 -4.79 8.61
CA LEU A 2 -19.08 -6.10 8.00
C LEU A 2 -20.22 -6.62 7.09
N SER A 3 -21.48 -6.57 7.53
CA SER A 3 -22.63 -6.99 6.73
C SER A 3 -22.79 -6.22 5.42
N GLN A 4 -22.47 -4.93 5.43
CA GLN A 4 -22.50 -4.09 4.21
C GLN A 4 -21.38 -4.48 3.23
N ILE A 5 -20.16 -4.76 3.74
CA ILE A 5 -19.05 -5.24 2.92
C ILE A 5 -19.42 -6.60 2.28
N LEU A 6 -19.89 -7.55 3.10
CA LEU A 6 -20.24 -8.88 2.65
C LEU A 6 -21.41 -8.88 1.62
N SER A 7 -22.35 -7.95 1.74
CA SER A 7 -23.45 -7.83 0.78
C SER A 7 -23.00 -7.50 -0.65
N ARG A 8 -21.78 -6.94 -0.81
CA ARG A 8 -21.16 -6.59 -2.11
C ARG A 8 -20.26 -7.71 -2.65
N LEU A 9 -20.00 -8.74 -1.84
CA LEU A 9 -19.07 -9.83 -2.17
C LEU A 9 -19.77 -11.22 -2.22
N PRO A 10 -20.99 -11.37 -2.76
CA PRO A 10 -21.66 -12.67 -2.79
C PRO A 10 -20.85 -13.65 -3.64
N GLY A 11 -20.48 -14.82 -3.05
CA GLY A 11 -19.69 -15.83 -3.73
C GLY A 11 -18.21 -15.49 -3.93
N HIS A 12 -17.71 -14.39 -3.36
CA HIS A 12 -16.29 -14.04 -3.42
C HIS A 12 -15.45 -15.12 -2.70
N PRO A 13 -14.31 -15.58 -3.27
CA PRO A 13 -13.51 -16.67 -2.70
C PRO A 13 -13.00 -16.43 -1.28
N TRP A 14 -12.91 -15.18 -0.84
CA TRP A 14 -12.47 -14.79 0.50
C TRP A 14 -13.61 -14.47 1.46
N TYR A 15 -14.88 -14.62 1.04
CA TYR A 15 -16.07 -14.21 1.79
C TYR A 15 -16.06 -14.64 3.26
N ASP A 16 -15.81 -15.93 3.53
CA ASP A 16 -15.82 -16.50 4.88
C ASP A 16 -14.54 -16.22 5.70
N ARG A 17 -13.60 -15.44 5.15
CA ARG A 17 -12.30 -15.12 5.77
C ARG A 17 -12.14 -13.65 6.09
N ILE A 18 -13.22 -12.85 5.98
CA ILE A 18 -13.22 -11.43 6.27
C ILE A 18 -13.59 -11.22 7.73
N GLN A 19 -12.71 -10.56 8.48
CA GLN A 19 -12.87 -10.23 9.89
C GLN A 19 -12.87 -8.72 10.07
N TYR A 20 -13.79 -8.21 10.88
CA TYR A 20 -13.89 -6.80 11.24
C TYR A 20 -13.75 -6.63 12.75
N PHE A 21 -12.95 -5.65 13.15
CA PHE A 21 -12.73 -5.24 14.53
C PHE A 21 -13.07 -3.76 14.69
N ASP A 22 -13.85 -3.41 15.69
CA ASP A 22 -14.11 -2.00 16.00
C ASP A 22 -12.80 -1.29 16.35
N THR A 23 -11.97 -1.93 17.19
CA THR A 23 -10.64 -1.42 17.56
C THR A 23 -9.65 -2.57 17.67
N ILE A 24 -8.45 -2.36 17.12
CA ILE A 24 -7.31 -3.27 17.25
C ILE A 24 -6.01 -2.44 17.40
N ASP A 25 -4.91 -3.08 17.80
CA ASP A 25 -3.58 -2.43 17.79
C ASP A 25 -3.15 -2.11 16.35
N SER A 26 -3.04 -3.13 15.50
CA SER A 26 -2.69 -3.00 14.08
C SER A 26 -3.20 -4.21 13.30
N THR A 27 -3.90 -3.94 12.20
CA THR A 27 -4.35 -5.00 11.27
C THR A 27 -3.18 -5.80 10.71
N ASN A 28 -2.03 -5.16 10.40
CA ASN A 28 -0.83 -5.86 9.95
C ASN A 28 -0.23 -6.75 11.05
N THR A 29 -0.15 -6.27 12.28
CA THR A 29 0.39 -7.05 13.42
C THR A 29 -0.48 -8.29 13.65
N TYR A 30 -1.78 -8.12 13.65
CA TYR A 30 -2.72 -9.23 13.82
C TYR A 30 -2.69 -10.21 12.65
N ALA A 31 -2.67 -9.71 11.41
CA ALA A 31 -2.56 -10.54 10.21
C ALA A 31 -1.26 -11.37 10.20
N LYS A 32 -0.13 -10.79 10.62
CA LYS A 32 1.13 -11.54 10.75
C LYS A 32 1.04 -12.66 11.78
N LYS A 33 0.41 -12.41 12.93
CA LYS A 33 0.17 -13.44 13.93
C LYS A 33 -0.63 -14.58 13.33
N LEU A 34 -1.77 -14.30 12.68
CA LEU A 34 -2.60 -15.31 12.03
C LEU A 34 -1.84 -16.05 10.91
N ALA A 35 -1.02 -15.35 10.12
CA ALA A 35 -0.23 -15.96 9.06
C ALA A 35 0.79 -16.97 9.60
N MET A 36 1.44 -16.68 10.73
CA MET A 36 2.34 -17.60 11.44
C MET A 36 1.58 -18.80 12.05
N GLU A 37 0.34 -18.61 12.46
CA GLU A 37 -0.56 -19.66 12.96
C GLU A 37 -1.20 -20.49 11.82
N GLY A 38 -0.85 -20.24 10.57
CA GLY A 38 -1.30 -21.02 9.42
C GLY A 38 -2.61 -20.56 8.77
N ALA A 39 -3.09 -19.34 9.08
CA ALA A 39 -4.29 -18.81 8.42
C ALA A 39 -4.16 -18.85 6.90
N ALA A 40 -5.27 -19.18 6.21
CA ALA A 40 -5.30 -19.36 4.77
C ALA A 40 -5.04 -18.05 4.00
N ALA A 41 -4.56 -18.16 2.75
CA ALA A 41 -4.53 -17.06 1.81
C ALA A 41 -5.93 -16.45 1.65
N GLY A 42 -6.00 -15.13 1.50
CA GLY A 42 -7.27 -14.42 1.42
C GLY A 42 -7.94 -14.17 2.77
N THR A 43 -7.26 -14.40 3.90
CA THR A 43 -7.74 -13.90 5.19
C THR A 43 -7.58 -12.39 5.23
N VAL A 44 -8.70 -11.68 5.44
CA VAL A 44 -8.80 -10.22 5.43
C VAL A 44 -9.11 -9.71 6.83
N ILE A 45 -8.31 -8.80 7.34
CA ILE A 45 -8.50 -8.12 8.61
C ILE A 45 -8.81 -6.65 8.37
N ILE A 46 -9.92 -6.17 8.89
CA ILE A 46 -10.38 -4.79 8.76
C ILE A 46 -10.58 -4.22 10.16
N ALA A 47 -10.23 -2.96 10.35
CA ALA A 47 -10.48 -2.28 11.61
C ALA A 47 -11.20 -0.95 11.41
N GLY A 48 -12.10 -0.61 12.34
CA GLY A 48 -12.68 0.73 12.46
C GLY A 48 -11.68 1.73 13.03
N ARG A 49 -10.76 1.26 13.89
CA ARG A 49 -9.69 2.05 14.52
C ARG A 49 -8.44 1.21 14.74
N GLN A 50 -7.26 1.82 14.60
CA GLN A 50 -6.01 1.23 15.08
C GLN A 50 -5.38 2.11 16.16
N THR A 51 -4.96 1.49 17.28
CA THR A 51 -4.28 2.21 18.37
C THR A 51 -2.77 2.31 18.17
N ALA A 52 -2.21 1.44 17.33
CA ALA A 52 -0.78 1.39 16.98
C ALA A 52 -0.59 1.11 15.47
N GLY A 53 -1.31 1.86 14.61
CA GLY A 53 -1.21 1.75 13.16
C GLY A 53 0.22 1.94 12.68
N ARG A 54 0.67 1.08 11.73
CA ARG A 54 2.06 0.97 11.30
C ARG A 54 2.27 1.47 9.88
N GLY A 55 3.39 2.15 9.68
CA GLY A 55 3.94 2.49 8.39
C GLY A 55 5.34 1.91 8.20
N ARG A 56 5.96 2.18 7.06
CA ARG A 56 7.34 1.75 6.76
C ARG A 56 8.36 2.43 7.68
N LEU A 57 9.50 1.74 7.89
CA LEU A 57 10.64 2.26 8.66
C LEU A 57 10.25 2.70 10.09
N GLY A 58 9.35 1.93 10.74
CA GLY A 58 8.93 2.21 12.11
C GLY A 58 8.02 3.42 12.30
N ARG A 59 7.57 4.07 11.23
CA ARG A 59 6.63 5.20 11.32
C ARG A 59 5.25 4.71 11.74
N SER A 60 4.49 5.60 12.39
CA SER A 60 3.07 5.37 12.67
C SER A 60 2.19 5.76 11.48
N PHE A 61 1.02 5.13 11.39
CA PHE A 61 -0.08 5.54 10.51
C PHE A 61 -1.27 5.94 11.37
N SER A 62 -1.67 7.21 11.32
CA SER A 62 -2.82 7.72 12.07
C SER A 62 -4.09 7.03 11.60
N SER A 63 -4.79 6.37 12.51
CA SER A 63 -5.95 5.53 12.20
C SER A 63 -7.13 5.84 13.13
N PRO A 64 -7.69 7.07 13.09
CA PRO A 64 -8.81 7.47 13.94
C PRO A 64 -10.07 6.64 13.60
N GLU A 65 -10.96 6.56 14.56
CA GLU A 65 -12.17 5.76 14.47
C GLU A 65 -13.09 6.23 13.34
N ASN A 66 -13.51 5.28 12.49
CA ASN A 66 -14.49 5.50 11.42
C ASN A 66 -14.14 6.65 10.44
N MET A 67 -12.86 6.89 10.23
CA MET A 67 -12.38 7.95 9.34
C MET A 67 -11.67 7.43 8.07
N GLY A 68 -11.30 6.14 8.05
CA GLY A 68 -10.53 5.59 6.95
C GLY A 68 -10.69 4.08 6.81
N ILE A 69 -10.03 3.53 5.80
CA ILE A 69 -9.88 2.09 5.61
C ILE A 69 -8.55 1.67 6.23
N TYR A 70 -8.60 0.69 7.13
CA TYR A 70 -7.43 0.04 7.72
C TYR A 70 -7.61 -1.45 7.50
N LEU A 71 -6.93 -1.96 6.49
CA LEU A 71 -7.15 -3.32 5.97
C LEU A 71 -5.80 -4.02 5.79
N SER A 72 -5.76 -5.32 6.15
CA SER A 72 -4.63 -6.19 5.86
C SER A 72 -5.11 -7.51 5.29
N VAL A 73 -4.39 -8.02 4.27
CA VAL A 73 -4.69 -9.30 3.63
C VAL A 73 -3.49 -10.21 3.74
N ILE A 74 -3.73 -11.49 4.05
CA ILE A 74 -2.71 -12.55 4.02
C ILE A 74 -2.72 -13.18 2.63
N LEU A 75 -1.57 -13.19 1.96
CA LEU A 75 -1.35 -13.89 0.71
C LEU A 75 -0.31 -15.00 0.91
N ARG A 76 -0.38 -16.04 0.06
CA ARG A 76 0.57 -17.17 0.07
C ARG A 76 0.96 -17.53 -1.37
N PRO A 77 1.70 -16.64 -2.05
CA PRO A 77 2.15 -16.92 -3.40
C PRO A 77 3.20 -18.07 -3.38
N ASN A 78 3.03 -19.04 -4.29
CA ASN A 78 4.00 -20.13 -4.41
C ASN A 78 5.14 -19.72 -5.34
N CYS A 79 6.08 -18.93 -4.83
CA CYS A 79 7.18 -18.35 -5.61
C CYS A 79 8.36 -17.96 -4.72
N LYS A 80 9.47 -17.52 -5.32
CA LYS A 80 10.61 -16.92 -4.61
C LYS A 80 10.30 -15.46 -4.25
N PRO A 81 10.92 -14.90 -3.21
CA PRO A 81 10.80 -13.46 -2.89
C PRO A 81 11.17 -12.55 -4.06
N THR A 82 12.12 -12.96 -4.88
CA THR A 82 12.56 -12.24 -6.08
C THR A 82 11.48 -12.10 -7.15
N ASP A 83 10.54 -13.04 -7.21
CA ASP A 83 9.48 -13.06 -8.22
C ASP A 83 8.39 -12.02 -7.93
N ILE A 84 8.31 -11.54 -6.69
CA ILE A 84 7.30 -10.59 -6.20
C ILE A 84 7.86 -9.26 -5.68
N MET A 85 9.04 -8.87 -6.09
CA MET A 85 9.64 -7.58 -5.67
C MET A 85 8.73 -6.40 -6.01
N HIS A 86 7.96 -6.48 -7.08
CA HIS A 86 6.97 -5.49 -7.52
C HIS A 86 5.64 -5.51 -6.74
N LEU A 87 5.47 -6.37 -5.73
CA LEU A 87 4.20 -6.55 -5.01
C LEU A 87 3.62 -5.25 -4.43
N THR A 88 4.47 -4.39 -3.84
CA THR A 88 4.00 -3.10 -3.31
C THR A 88 3.46 -2.20 -4.41
N CYS A 89 4.09 -2.21 -5.58
CA CYS A 89 3.62 -1.49 -6.76
C CYS A 89 2.29 -2.06 -7.27
N ALA A 90 2.19 -3.39 -7.35
CA ALA A 90 0.96 -4.09 -7.74
C ALA A 90 -0.20 -3.76 -6.79
N THR A 91 0.06 -3.76 -5.49
CA THR A 91 -0.93 -3.35 -4.49
C THR A 91 -1.38 -1.90 -4.68
N GLY A 92 -0.45 -1.01 -5.05
CA GLY A 92 -0.79 0.37 -5.38
C GLY A 92 -1.73 0.48 -6.58
N VAL A 93 -1.49 -0.29 -7.63
CA VAL A 93 -2.38 -0.36 -8.81
C VAL A 93 -3.77 -0.88 -8.40
N ALA A 94 -3.85 -1.98 -7.65
CA ALA A 94 -5.12 -2.52 -7.17
C ALA A 94 -5.90 -1.50 -6.30
N ALA A 95 -5.21 -0.74 -5.45
CA ALA A 95 -5.85 0.31 -4.66
C ALA A 95 -6.41 1.45 -5.54
N LEU A 96 -5.70 1.84 -6.60
CA LEU A 96 -6.18 2.85 -7.55
C LEU A 96 -7.38 2.37 -8.36
N GLU A 97 -7.41 1.10 -8.75
CA GLU A 97 -8.56 0.48 -9.44
C GLU A 97 -9.81 0.51 -8.56
N ALA A 98 -9.67 0.20 -7.26
CA ALA A 98 -10.77 0.26 -6.31
C ALA A 98 -11.25 1.70 -6.07
N ILE A 99 -10.34 2.66 -5.92
CA ILE A 99 -10.66 4.08 -5.69
C ILE A 99 -11.32 4.71 -6.92
N ALA A 100 -10.88 4.31 -8.13
CA ALA A 100 -11.43 4.72 -9.43
C ALA A 100 -11.52 6.24 -9.64
N LEU A 101 -10.64 7.03 -9.03
CA LEU A 101 -10.55 8.48 -9.20
C LEU A 101 -9.34 8.85 -10.09
N PRO A 102 -9.52 9.73 -11.10
CA PRO A 102 -8.45 10.08 -12.05
C PRO A 102 -7.28 10.81 -11.39
N ASP A 103 -7.54 11.62 -10.34
CA ASP A 103 -6.56 12.48 -9.68
C ASP A 103 -5.76 11.75 -8.58
N VAL A 104 -6.01 10.45 -8.39
CA VAL A 104 -5.23 9.64 -7.46
C VAL A 104 -4.08 8.97 -8.19
N GLY A 105 -2.89 9.08 -7.62
CA GLY A 105 -1.66 8.51 -8.13
C GLY A 105 -0.87 7.79 -7.05
N ILE A 106 0.31 7.29 -7.44
CA ILE A 106 1.22 6.59 -6.54
C ILE A 106 2.54 7.38 -6.45
N LYS A 107 2.91 7.81 -5.26
CA LYS A 107 4.29 8.21 -4.99
C LYS A 107 5.11 6.97 -4.69
N TRP A 108 6.17 6.78 -5.44
CA TRP A 108 7.04 5.61 -5.32
C TRP A 108 7.51 5.43 -3.87
N THR A 109 7.38 4.28 -3.32
CA THR A 109 6.86 3.04 -3.94
C THR A 109 5.49 2.66 -3.38
N ASN A 110 5.02 3.31 -2.30
CA ASN A 110 3.99 2.78 -1.41
C ASN A 110 2.97 3.82 -0.91
N ASP A 111 3.08 5.07 -1.34
CA ASP A 111 2.16 6.11 -0.89
C ASP A 111 1.11 6.40 -1.96
N LEU A 112 -0.17 6.31 -1.59
CA LEU A 112 -1.28 6.80 -2.40
C LEU A 112 -1.36 8.32 -2.21
N VAL A 113 -1.52 9.05 -3.30
CA VAL A 113 -1.54 10.52 -3.29
C VAL A 113 -2.69 11.05 -4.11
N MET A 114 -3.28 12.15 -3.67
CA MET A 114 -4.29 12.91 -4.40
C MET A 114 -3.88 14.38 -4.42
N GLY A 115 -3.74 14.95 -5.62
CA GLY A 115 -3.04 16.20 -5.81
C GLY A 115 -1.59 16.06 -5.34
N LYS A 116 -1.15 16.95 -4.44
CA LYS A 116 0.22 16.91 -3.88
C LYS A 116 0.26 16.40 -2.43
N ARG A 117 -0.78 15.71 -1.96
CA ARG A 117 -0.92 15.30 -0.56
C ARG A 117 -1.10 13.79 -0.45
N LYS A 118 -0.66 13.23 0.67
CA LYS A 118 -0.79 11.82 1.00
C LYS A 118 -2.24 11.47 1.33
N LEU A 119 -2.80 10.58 0.54
CA LEU A 119 -4.13 9.99 0.71
C LEU A 119 -4.08 8.72 1.58
N GLY A 120 -3.00 7.94 1.44
CA GLY A 120 -2.89 6.65 2.09
C GLY A 120 -1.50 6.05 1.97
N GLY A 121 -1.36 4.83 2.45
CA GLY A 121 -0.09 4.12 2.37
C GLY A 121 -0.26 2.61 2.36
N ILE A 122 0.73 1.93 1.81
CA ILE A 122 0.80 0.49 1.69
C ILE A 122 2.00 -0.01 2.51
N LEU A 123 1.79 -1.09 3.26
CA LEU A 123 2.84 -1.76 4.02
C LEU A 123 2.81 -3.26 3.72
N THR A 124 3.76 -3.73 2.93
CA THR A 124 3.96 -5.15 2.65
C THR A 124 5.03 -5.72 3.56
N GLU A 125 4.73 -6.85 4.22
CA GLU A 125 5.64 -7.60 5.05
C GLU A 125 5.58 -9.08 4.64
N LEU A 126 6.70 -9.77 4.52
CA LEU A 126 6.75 -11.16 4.10
C LEU A 126 7.63 -12.01 5.02
N SER A 127 7.41 -13.32 4.96
CA SER A 127 8.28 -14.34 5.56
C SER A 127 8.67 -15.35 4.49
N VAL A 128 9.87 -15.88 4.63
CA VAL A 128 10.42 -16.90 3.76
C VAL A 128 10.49 -18.21 4.53
N ASP A 129 10.07 -19.30 3.92
CA ASP A 129 10.25 -20.64 4.45
C ASP A 129 11.74 -21.04 4.33
N PRO A 130 12.44 -21.27 5.45
CA PRO A 130 13.87 -21.57 5.41
C PRO A 130 14.19 -22.91 4.74
N ALA A 131 13.24 -23.85 4.69
CA ALA A 131 13.47 -25.14 4.08
C ALA A 131 13.42 -25.10 2.55
N THR A 132 12.55 -24.28 1.98
CA THR A 132 12.34 -24.19 0.52
C THR A 132 12.91 -22.92 -0.10
N GLY A 133 13.12 -21.87 0.71
CA GLY A 133 13.47 -20.53 0.27
C GLY A 133 12.32 -19.83 -0.49
N ASN A 134 11.11 -20.38 -0.47
CA ASN A 134 9.93 -19.75 -1.05
C ASN A 134 9.26 -18.82 -0.05
N VAL A 135 8.38 -17.97 -0.55
CA VAL A 135 7.53 -17.13 0.28
C VAL A 135 6.60 -18.01 1.11
N ALA A 136 6.69 -17.93 2.43
CA ALA A 136 5.78 -18.62 3.34
C ALA A 136 4.43 -17.90 3.42
N TRP A 137 4.47 -16.60 3.55
CA TRP A 137 3.32 -15.70 3.53
C TRP A 137 3.74 -14.26 3.24
N VAL A 138 2.79 -13.48 2.77
CA VAL A 138 2.85 -12.03 2.68
C VAL A 138 1.66 -11.45 3.43
N VAL A 139 1.87 -10.36 4.17
CA VAL A 139 0.82 -9.49 4.67
C VAL A 139 0.87 -8.19 3.91
N VAL A 140 -0.23 -7.87 3.24
CA VAL A 140 -0.44 -6.62 2.50
C VAL A 140 -1.34 -5.73 3.32
N GLY A 141 -0.78 -4.67 3.92
CA GLY A 141 -1.54 -3.66 4.66
C GLY A 141 -1.80 -2.43 3.83
N ILE A 142 -3.01 -1.92 3.89
CA ILE A 142 -3.45 -0.71 3.19
C ILE A 142 -4.18 0.19 4.17
N GLY A 143 -3.72 1.44 4.27
CA GLY A 143 -4.40 2.52 4.98
C GLY A 143 -4.82 3.61 4.00
N ILE A 144 -6.11 3.97 3.98
CA ILE A 144 -6.65 5.04 3.12
C ILE A 144 -7.46 6.00 3.99
N ASN A 145 -7.15 7.28 3.91
CA ASN A 145 -7.92 8.34 4.54
C ASN A 145 -9.21 8.57 3.72
N CYS A 146 -10.38 8.42 4.33
CA CYS A 146 -11.65 8.49 3.63
C CYS A 146 -12.47 9.73 3.99
N CYS A 147 -12.73 9.94 5.28
CA CYS A 147 -13.73 10.90 5.76
C CYS A 147 -13.11 12.12 6.46
N GLN A 148 -11.79 12.09 6.78
CA GLN A 148 -11.14 13.17 7.53
C GLN A 148 -11.28 14.52 6.85
N LYS A 149 -11.55 15.53 7.62
CA LYS A 149 -11.38 16.93 7.23
C LYS A 149 -9.94 17.38 7.59
N SER A 150 -9.50 18.52 7.08
CA SER A 150 -8.12 18.98 7.31
C SER A 150 -7.76 19.11 8.79
N TRP A 151 -8.70 19.49 9.65
CA TRP A 151 -8.49 19.64 11.09
C TRP A 151 -8.48 18.33 11.89
N ASP A 152 -8.88 17.20 11.28
CA ASP A 152 -8.83 15.87 11.91
C ASP A 152 -7.43 15.24 11.82
N PHE A 153 -6.56 15.79 10.97
CA PHE A 153 -5.17 15.37 10.88
C PHE A 153 -4.32 16.04 11.97
N PRO A 154 -3.34 15.32 12.57
CA PRO A 154 -2.33 15.93 13.42
C PRO A 154 -1.66 17.14 12.75
N ASP A 155 -1.33 18.18 13.53
CA ASP A 155 -0.78 19.44 13.00
C ASP A 155 0.47 19.22 12.14
N GLU A 156 1.31 18.27 12.52
CA GLU A 156 2.58 17.97 11.86
C GLU A 156 2.39 17.44 10.43
N ILE A 157 1.25 16.80 10.14
CA ILE A 157 0.98 16.19 8.82
C ILE A 157 -0.19 16.84 8.07
N ARG A 158 -0.91 17.77 8.69
CA ARG A 158 -2.12 18.40 8.14
C ARG A 158 -1.90 18.99 6.75
N HIS A 159 -0.75 19.61 6.51
CA HIS A 159 -0.40 20.22 5.24
C HIS A 159 0.00 19.18 4.16
N MET A 160 0.37 17.97 4.57
CA MET A 160 0.84 16.89 3.69
C MET A 160 -0.20 15.78 3.48
N ALA A 161 -1.26 15.71 4.30
CA ALA A 161 -2.28 14.67 4.24
C ALA A 161 -3.57 15.16 3.60
N CYS A 162 -4.30 14.25 3.01
CA CYS A 162 -5.67 14.45 2.52
C CYS A 162 -6.48 13.18 2.72
N SER A 163 -7.79 13.29 2.48
CA SER A 163 -8.73 12.18 2.42
C SER A 163 -9.52 12.21 1.11
N LEU A 164 -10.24 11.14 0.82
CA LEU A 164 -11.17 11.07 -0.32
C LEU A 164 -12.34 12.07 -0.18
N GLY A 165 -12.69 12.48 1.05
CA GLY A 165 -13.81 13.35 1.32
C GLY A 165 -15.17 12.69 1.14
N ILE A 166 -15.22 11.35 1.19
CA ILE A 166 -16.46 10.56 1.11
C ILE A 166 -17.13 10.43 2.49
N ASP A 167 -18.42 10.11 2.50
CA ASP A 167 -19.15 9.82 3.71
C ASP A 167 -18.85 8.42 4.25
N TRP A 168 -18.91 8.23 5.57
CA TRP A 168 -18.62 6.94 6.19
C TRP A 168 -19.53 5.81 5.70
N GLN A 169 -20.77 6.12 5.31
CA GLN A 169 -21.71 5.15 4.76
C GLN A 169 -21.26 4.52 3.43
N ASP A 170 -20.37 5.19 2.69
CA ASP A 170 -19.84 4.73 1.40
C ASP A 170 -18.56 3.91 1.55
N VAL A 171 -17.88 4.00 2.70
CA VAL A 171 -16.63 3.28 2.97
C VAL A 171 -16.77 1.76 2.83
N PRO A 172 -17.88 1.10 3.27
CA PRO A 172 -18.05 -0.34 3.08
C PRO A 172 -18.01 -0.78 1.61
N TRP A 173 -18.49 0.06 0.70
CA TRP A 173 -18.46 -0.21 -0.74
C TRP A 173 -17.03 -0.18 -1.27
N LEU A 174 -16.29 0.85 -0.92
CA LEU A 174 -14.88 0.97 -1.29
C LEU A 174 -14.01 -0.16 -0.70
N VAL A 175 -14.30 -0.61 0.53
CA VAL A 175 -13.63 -1.77 1.12
C VAL A 175 -13.90 -3.04 0.31
N ALA A 176 -15.13 -3.27 -0.12
CA ALA A 176 -15.48 -4.43 -0.95
C ALA A 176 -14.77 -4.38 -2.31
N ASP A 177 -14.76 -3.22 -2.97
CA ASP A 177 -14.06 -3.01 -4.23
C ASP A 177 -12.54 -3.23 -4.07
N LEU A 178 -11.95 -2.76 -2.96
CA LEU A 178 -10.55 -2.98 -2.62
C LEU A 178 -10.21 -4.47 -2.41
N ILE A 179 -11.07 -5.21 -1.69
CA ILE A 179 -10.89 -6.66 -1.51
C ILE A 179 -10.91 -7.37 -2.86
N ASN A 180 -11.86 -7.02 -3.74
CA ASN A 180 -11.95 -7.61 -5.07
C ASN A 180 -10.72 -7.28 -5.93
N SER A 181 -10.25 -6.03 -5.94
CA SER A 181 -9.07 -5.62 -6.69
C SER A 181 -7.78 -6.30 -6.17
N ILE A 182 -7.65 -6.47 -4.84
CA ILE A 182 -6.50 -7.20 -4.26
C ILE A 182 -6.58 -8.69 -4.63
N TRP A 183 -7.76 -9.30 -4.61
CA TRP A 183 -7.93 -10.68 -5.06
C TRP A 183 -7.54 -10.86 -6.53
N GLN A 184 -7.96 -9.95 -7.40
CA GLN A 184 -7.59 -9.99 -8.81
C GLN A 184 -6.07 -9.79 -8.98
N MET A 185 -5.48 -8.86 -8.25
CA MET A 185 -4.03 -8.60 -8.22
C MET A 185 -3.27 -9.87 -7.77
N ASP A 186 -3.70 -10.57 -6.73
CA ASP A 186 -3.07 -11.80 -6.25
C ASP A 186 -3.03 -12.89 -7.34
N ARG A 187 -4.12 -13.06 -8.09
CA ARG A 187 -4.21 -14.00 -9.21
C ARG A 187 -3.28 -13.65 -10.39
N ASP A 188 -3.13 -12.35 -10.65
CA ASP A 188 -2.41 -11.83 -11.80
C ASP A 188 -0.94 -11.52 -11.49
N LEU A 189 -0.55 -11.53 -10.21
CA LEU A 189 0.74 -11.04 -9.70
C LEU A 189 1.96 -11.58 -10.47
N LEU A 190 1.99 -12.87 -10.75
CA LEU A 190 3.11 -13.51 -11.45
C LEU A 190 2.92 -13.52 -12.97
N SER A 191 1.69 -13.70 -13.45
CA SER A 191 1.39 -13.92 -14.87
C SER A 191 1.27 -12.62 -15.68
N LYS A 192 0.88 -11.51 -15.04
CA LYS A 192 0.65 -10.20 -15.68
C LYS A 192 1.56 -9.09 -15.15
N LYS A 193 2.76 -9.44 -14.69
CA LYS A 193 3.73 -8.50 -14.12
C LYS A 193 3.97 -7.28 -15.03
N ALA A 194 4.19 -7.49 -16.32
CA ALA A 194 4.46 -6.41 -17.27
C ALA A 194 3.30 -5.41 -17.38
N ASP A 195 2.05 -5.91 -17.41
CA ASP A 195 0.86 -5.07 -17.49
C ASP A 195 0.64 -4.27 -16.20
N ILE A 196 0.83 -4.92 -15.06
CA ILE A 196 0.75 -4.30 -13.73
C ILE A 196 1.79 -3.18 -13.64
N MET A 197 3.03 -3.44 -14.00
CA MET A 197 4.11 -2.45 -13.93
C MET A 197 3.94 -1.33 -14.97
N SER A 198 3.36 -1.63 -16.13
CA SER A 198 2.95 -0.60 -17.09
C SER A 198 1.89 0.35 -16.49
N SER A 199 0.88 -0.21 -15.83
CA SER A 199 -0.17 0.56 -15.14
C SER A 199 0.41 1.38 -13.98
N PHE A 200 1.32 0.79 -13.20
CA PHE A 200 2.02 1.51 -12.13
C PHE A 200 2.79 2.72 -12.66
N ARG A 201 3.60 2.56 -13.72
CA ARG A 201 4.39 3.66 -14.31
C ARG A 201 3.52 4.81 -14.79
N LYS A 202 2.35 4.53 -15.37
CA LYS A 202 1.39 5.56 -15.82
C LYS A 202 0.82 6.39 -14.67
N LYS A 203 0.71 5.81 -13.48
CA LYS A 203 0.14 6.44 -12.29
C LYS A 203 1.19 6.88 -11.26
N CYS A 204 2.46 6.63 -11.52
CA CYS A 204 3.56 6.98 -10.63
C CYS A 204 3.94 8.46 -10.78
N VAL A 205 3.55 9.27 -9.80
CA VAL A 205 3.82 10.72 -9.79
C VAL A 205 5.29 11.07 -9.50
N THR A 206 6.09 10.08 -9.08
CA THR A 206 7.52 10.27 -8.79
C THR A 206 8.35 10.37 -10.07
N ILE A 207 7.95 9.67 -11.14
CA ILE A 207 8.68 9.70 -12.41
C ILE A 207 8.65 11.11 -13.00
N GLY A 208 9.83 11.60 -13.42
CA GLY A 208 10.04 12.97 -13.90
C GLY A 208 10.32 14.00 -12.81
N SER A 209 10.20 13.64 -11.53
CA SER A 209 10.37 14.58 -10.42
C SER A 209 11.83 14.69 -9.96
N GLN A 210 12.21 15.90 -9.47
CA GLN A 210 13.42 16.09 -8.69
C GLN A 210 13.20 15.54 -7.29
N ILE A 211 14.08 14.67 -6.85
CA ILE A 211 13.95 13.91 -5.59
C ILE A 211 15.24 13.91 -4.77
N SER A 212 15.09 13.66 -3.49
CA SER A 212 16.17 13.31 -2.58
C SER A 212 16.10 11.84 -2.23
N VAL A 213 17.15 11.10 -2.52
CA VAL A 213 17.36 9.72 -2.05
C VAL A 213 18.02 9.80 -0.68
N VAL A 214 17.35 9.29 0.35
CA VAL A 214 17.79 9.37 1.76
C VAL A 214 18.11 7.98 2.29
N ARG A 215 19.37 7.75 2.68
CA ARG A 215 19.86 6.50 3.31
C ARG A 215 20.57 6.86 4.61
N GLY A 216 19.83 6.77 5.73
CA GLY A 216 20.37 7.30 6.99
C GLY A 216 20.69 8.80 6.86
N ASP A 217 21.96 9.15 7.10
CA ASP A 217 22.46 10.54 6.97
C ASP A 217 22.92 10.89 5.55
N ASP A 218 23.02 9.90 4.65
CA ASP A 218 23.36 10.16 3.24
C ASP A 218 22.14 10.66 2.47
N ILE A 219 22.24 11.86 1.92
CA ILE A 219 21.18 12.51 1.12
C ILE A 219 21.77 12.89 -0.24
N ARG A 220 21.24 12.25 -1.30
CA ARG A 220 21.65 12.55 -2.68
C ARG A 220 20.47 13.06 -3.48
N HIS A 221 20.69 14.14 -4.22
CA HIS A 221 19.68 14.76 -5.07
C HIS A 221 19.79 14.27 -6.51
N GLY A 222 18.65 13.93 -7.13
CA GLY A 222 18.61 13.44 -8.50
C GLY A 222 17.23 13.52 -9.11
N THR A 223 17.11 13.06 -10.33
CA THR A 223 15.84 12.97 -11.06
C THR A 223 15.39 11.52 -11.11
N ALA A 224 14.15 11.24 -10.71
CA ALA A 224 13.53 9.94 -10.90
C ALA A 224 13.13 9.78 -12.37
N VAL A 225 13.79 8.90 -13.11
CA VAL A 225 13.58 8.80 -14.58
C VAL A 225 12.69 7.64 -15.00
N ALA A 226 12.70 6.54 -14.27
CA ALA A 226 11.87 5.36 -14.58
C ALA A 226 11.64 4.47 -13.35
N VAL A 227 10.73 3.51 -13.48
CA VAL A 227 10.58 2.37 -12.57
C VAL A 227 10.70 1.10 -13.40
N ASP A 228 11.59 0.17 -13.00
CA ASP A 228 11.77 -1.11 -13.67
C ASP A 228 10.66 -2.11 -13.36
N ASP A 229 10.71 -3.30 -13.93
CA ASP A 229 9.68 -4.33 -13.73
C ASP A 229 9.75 -5.00 -12.36
N GLU A 230 10.83 -4.82 -11.61
CA GLU A 230 10.96 -5.27 -10.21
C GLU A 230 10.48 -4.21 -9.21
N GLY A 231 10.06 -3.03 -9.69
CA GLY A 231 9.63 -1.91 -8.87
C GLY A 231 10.77 -1.03 -8.38
N GLY A 232 12.00 -1.22 -8.88
CA GLY A 232 13.15 -0.37 -8.60
C GLY A 232 13.04 0.99 -9.28
N LEU A 233 13.40 2.07 -8.58
CA LEU A 233 13.38 3.44 -9.10
C LEU A 233 14.74 3.78 -9.72
N LEU A 234 14.79 4.02 -11.02
CA LEU A 234 15.96 4.54 -11.69
C LEU A 234 16.11 6.04 -11.40
N VAL A 235 17.20 6.40 -10.75
CA VAL A 235 17.54 7.80 -10.41
C VAL A 235 18.78 8.21 -11.18
N GLN A 236 18.69 9.37 -11.86
CA GLN A 236 19.81 9.99 -12.54
C GLN A 236 20.32 11.16 -11.69
N TYR A 237 21.62 11.20 -11.45
CA TYR A 237 22.28 12.25 -10.66
C TYR A 237 22.92 13.33 -11.53
N PRO A 238 23.04 14.57 -11.04
CA PRO A 238 23.86 15.59 -11.66
C PRO A 238 25.30 15.09 -11.83
N GLY A 239 25.87 15.26 -13.04
CA GLY A 239 27.22 14.77 -13.35
C GLY A 239 27.25 13.41 -14.07
N GLY A 240 26.09 12.79 -14.36
CA GLY A 240 25.99 11.68 -15.32
C GLY A 240 25.94 10.28 -14.70
N GLY A 241 25.96 10.13 -13.38
CA GLY A 241 25.73 8.83 -12.71
C GLY A 241 24.27 8.47 -12.60
N SER A 242 23.93 7.15 -12.64
CA SER A 242 22.59 6.66 -12.33
C SER A 242 22.65 5.43 -11.44
N GLU A 243 21.58 5.18 -10.69
CA GLU A 243 21.42 3.96 -9.90
C GLU A 243 19.96 3.51 -9.88
N ILE A 244 19.74 2.22 -9.65
CA ILE A 244 18.43 1.66 -9.34
C ILE A 244 18.28 1.61 -7.81
N VAL A 245 17.33 2.38 -7.30
CA VAL A 245 16.99 2.44 -5.88
C VAL A 245 15.89 1.44 -5.60
N THR A 246 16.14 0.49 -4.71
CA THR A 246 15.12 -0.47 -4.24
C THR A 246 14.44 0.04 -2.97
N SER A 247 13.25 -0.46 -2.66
CA SER A 247 12.40 0.08 -1.59
C SER A 247 12.81 -0.26 -0.15
N GLY A 248 13.95 -0.91 0.06
CA GLY A 248 14.40 -1.37 1.38
C GLY A 248 14.56 -0.25 2.42
N GLU A 249 15.80 0.19 2.64
CA GLU A 249 16.18 1.16 3.67
C GLU A 249 16.19 2.62 3.18
N VAL A 250 15.51 2.90 2.06
CA VAL A 250 15.56 4.19 1.38
C VAL A 250 14.24 4.95 1.52
N SER A 251 14.33 6.24 1.74
CA SER A 251 13.21 7.18 1.68
C SER A 251 13.37 8.12 0.50
N ILE A 252 12.33 8.28 -0.30
CA ILE A 252 12.29 9.27 -1.39
C ILE A 252 11.48 10.47 -0.93
N ARG A 253 12.04 11.65 -1.08
CA ARG A 253 11.38 12.93 -0.76
C ARG A 253 11.37 13.84 -1.97
N GLY A 254 10.26 14.51 -2.22
CA GLY A 254 10.21 15.60 -3.16
C GLY A 254 11.11 16.77 -2.68
N MET A 255 11.82 17.45 -3.58
CA MET A 255 12.67 18.58 -3.21
C MET A 255 11.86 19.81 -2.79
N TYR A 256 10.60 19.93 -3.25
CA TYR A 256 9.74 21.10 -3.04
C TYR A 256 8.43 20.73 -2.30
N GLY A 257 8.49 19.86 -1.31
CA GLY A 257 7.34 19.45 -0.51
C GLY A 257 7.20 17.94 -0.38
N TYR A 258 5.96 17.46 -0.23
CA TYR A 258 5.69 16.04 -0.07
C TYR A 258 5.94 15.23 -1.37
N LEU A 259 5.66 15.84 -2.52
CA LEU A 259 5.95 15.27 -3.86
C LEU A 259 7.15 16.00 -4.46
#